data_16f12dc1a52441b31d63bcbdad12076c
#
_entry.id   16f12dc1a52441b31d63bcbdad12076c
#
_cell.length_a   1.000
_cell.length_b   1.000
_cell.length_c   1.000
_cell.angle_alpha   90.00
_cell.angle_beta   90.00
_cell.angle_gamma   90.00
#
_symmetry.space_group_name_H-M   'P 1'
#
loop_
_entity.id
_entity.type
_entity.pdbx_description
1 polymer ?
#
loop_
_entity_poly.entity_id
_entity_poly.type
_entity_poly.pdbx_seq_one_letter_code
_entity_poly.pdbx_strand_id
1 'polypeptide(L)'
;MKRRLRVYKKTVSIVNETATAMYENLVGDKKGFLLESYDKNYDRYTFFGREPEEIISSRGNALVITKNDGSEEVREGNPLQLLKEYYSEFDIVKDNEELSFSGGLVGNLGYDFVRYAEVLPDDNPDEIGIETIQMMLMTKFIMVDHVAETLTGIILGEDTEEGKKKSLEEAAELIEKARNGADQVKPKNFVHDGVIIHQSDDLEQYSKKVERIKEYIREGHIFQTVLSQRWTVQTKQSGFELYKELRELNPSPYLYYFNYGDFEVIGSSPEMIVKQQGNRVYTCPIAGTRPRGADAEEDALLRDELLQDEKERAEHVMLVDLARNDMGRISEFGTVKVTQFMEVQNYSHVMHIVSMVEGRKKGEFHPLDLVASFLPAGTLSGAPKIRAMEIIDELESVRRGLYGGATGYIDFSGDMDFCITIRTMIKKGDKVYLQAGAGIVADSVPKNEYQECCNKVMALAKTLIEEEN
;
A
#
# COMPACT_ATOMS: atom_id res chain seq x y z
N MET A 1 12.45 -7.33 -28.56
CA MET A 1 12.16 -6.00 -29.17
C MET A 1 11.30 -5.27 -28.13
N LYS A 2 11.60 -4.00 -27.78
CA LYS A 2 10.81 -3.27 -26.78
C LYS A 2 9.39 -3.00 -27.31
N ARG A 3 8.41 -3.07 -26.42
CA ARG A 3 7.02 -2.66 -26.70
C ARG A 3 6.98 -1.13 -26.68
N ARG A 4 7.05 -0.48 -27.84
CA ARG A 4 7.03 0.99 -27.94
C ARG A 4 5.59 1.48 -27.97
N LEU A 5 5.22 2.27 -26.96
CA LEU A 5 3.89 2.84 -26.78
C LEU A 5 3.98 4.34 -26.55
N ARG A 6 2.91 5.07 -26.88
CA ARG A 6 2.77 6.50 -26.60
C ARG A 6 1.57 6.74 -25.66
N VAL A 7 1.72 7.72 -24.79
CA VAL A 7 0.63 8.19 -23.93
C VAL A 7 -0.32 9.06 -24.74
N TYR A 8 -1.58 8.67 -24.82
CA TYR A 8 -2.68 9.48 -25.36
C TYR A 8 -3.67 9.78 -24.27
N LYS A 9 -4.23 10.99 -24.28
CA LYS A 9 -5.18 11.42 -23.25
C LYS A 9 -6.31 12.25 -23.83
N LYS A 10 -7.48 12.15 -23.19
CA LYS A 10 -8.62 13.01 -23.41
C LYS A 10 -9.13 13.51 -22.08
N THR A 11 -9.30 14.82 -21.94
CA THR A 11 -9.71 15.45 -20.69
C THR A 11 -11.06 16.15 -20.87
N VAL A 12 -11.92 16.04 -19.86
CA VAL A 12 -13.21 16.73 -19.76
C VAL A 12 -13.39 17.27 -18.32
N SER A 13 -14.24 18.27 -18.15
CA SER A 13 -14.56 18.80 -16.82
C SER A 13 -15.52 17.86 -16.06
N ILE A 14 -15.36 17.77 -14.74
CA ILE A 14 -16.27 17.11 -13.80
C ILE A 14 -17.25 18.16 -13.31
N VAL A 15 -18.52 17.78 -13.08
CA VAL A 15 -19.55 18.69 -12.54
C VAL A 15 -20.05 18.20 -11.18
N ASN A 16 -20.60 16.99 -11.10
CA ASN A 16 -21.17 16.42 -9.86
C ASN A 16 -20.83 14.94 -9.66
N GLU A 17 -20.02 14.36 -10.53
CA GLU A 17 -19.66 12.94 -10.48
C GLU A 17 -18.68 12.66 -9.34
N THR A 18 -18.86 11.54 -8.62
CA THR A 18 -17.93 11.07 -7.59
C THR A 18 -17.03 9.97 -8.14
N ALA A 19 -15.77 9.90 -7.67
CA ALA A 19 -14.81 8.90 -8.11
C ALA A 19 -15.30 7.46 -7.85
N THR A 20 -15.95 7.22 -6.70
CA THR A 20 -16.51 5.91 -6.35
C THR A 20 -17.66 5.49 -7.27
N ALA A 21 -18.56 6.42 -7.62
CA ALA A 21 -19.65 6.12 -8.56
C ALA A 21 -19.11 5.89 -9.99
N MET A 22 -18.12 6.68 -10.42
CA MET A 22 -17.44 6.47 -11.69
C MET A 22 -16.71 5.13 -11.75
N TYR A 23 -16.08 4.73 -10.64
CA TYR A 23 -15.47 3.41 -10.51
C TYR A 23 -16.51 2.28 -10.67
N GLU A 24 -17.63 2.33 -9.92
CA GLU A 24 -18.71 1.33 -10.04
C GLU A 24 -19.22 1.19 -11.48
N ASN A 25 -19.41 2.31 -12.18
CA ASN A 25 -19.89 2.31 -13.55
C ASN A 25 -18.89 1.73 -14.55
N LEU A 26 -17.60 2.06 -14.38
CA LEU A 26 -16.56 1.63 -15.29
C LEU A 26 -16.10 0.22 -14.99
N VAL A 27 -15.84 -0.11 -13.72
CA VAL A 27 -15.17 -1.34 -13.29
C VAL A 27 -16.19 -2.36 -12.80
N GLY A 28 -17.07 -1.99 -11.85
CA GLY A 28 -18.03 -2.90 -11.23
C GLY A 28 -17.33 -4.12 -10.62
N ASP A 29 -17.82 -5.31 -10.93
CA ASP A 29 -17.26 -6.59 -10.43
C ASP A 29 -16.07 -7.13 -11.24
N LYS A 30 -15.58 -6.35 -12.21
CA LYS A 30 -14.45 -6.78 -13.04
C LYS A 30 -13.12 -6.60 -12.33
N LYS A 31 -12.09 -7.32 -12.83
CA LYS A 31 -10.70 -7.08 -12.41
C LYS A 31 -10.31 -5.63 -12.66
N GLY A 32 -9.70 -5.01 -11.66
CA GLY A 32 -9.33 -3.60 -11.76
C GLY A 32 -8.83 -3.02 -10.44
N PHE A 33 -8.59 -1.73 -10.46
CA PHE A 33 -8.04 -1.02 -9.31
C PHE A 33 -8.68 0.36 -9.12
N LEU A 34 -8.62 0.84 -7.89
CA LEU A 34 -8.92 2.21 -7.49
C LEU A 34 -7.83 2.66 -6.49
N LEU A 35 -7.19 3.78 -6.76
CA LEU A 35 -6.27 4.46 -5.85
C LEU A 35 -6.78 5.87 -5.61
N GLU A 36 -6.99 6.21 -4.35
CA GLU A 36 -7.41 7.54 -3.91
C GLU A 36 -6.48 8.06 -2.81
N SER A 37 -6.44 9.34 -2.61
CA SER A 37 -5.89 9.97 -1.41
C SER A 37 -6.99 10.77 -0.71
N TYR A 38 -6.98 10.86 0.61
CA TYR A 38 -7.92 11.65 1.40
C TYR A 38 -7.20 12.69 2.28
N ASP A 39 -6.04 13.12 1.87
CA ASP A 39 -5.30 14.18 2.57
C ASP A 39 -5.29 15.45 1.72
N LYS A 40 -5.87 16.55 2.24
CA LYS A 40 -5.98 17.84 1.52
C LYS A 40 -4.64 18.38 1.02
N ASN A 41 -3.52 17.90 1.54
CA ASN A 41 -2.18 18.25 1.08
C ASN A 41 -1.65 17.29 -0.01
N TYR A 42 -2.24 16.09 -0.16
CA TYR A 42 -1.87 15.05 -1.11
C TYR A 42 -3.00 14.68 -2.07
N ASP A 43 -4.22 15.18 -1.86
CA ASP A 43 -5.51 14.83 -2.48
C ASP A 43 -5.71 15.39 -3.87
N ARG A 44 -4.70 15.28 -4.72
CA ARG A 44 -4.88 15.81 -6.06
C ARG A 44 -5.52 14.81 -7.01
N TYR A 45 -5.12 13.54 -6.94
CA TYR A 45 -5.47 12.58 -7.98
C TYR A 45 -6.15 11.33 -7.43
N THR A 46 -7.18 10.87 -8.16
CA THR A 46 -7.71 9.51 -8.07
C THR A 46 -7.44 8.79 -9.38
N PHE A 47 -6.97 7.55 -9.31
CA PHE A 47 -6.75 6.68 -10.46
C PHE A 47 -7.61 5.43 -10.36
N PHE A 48 -8.26 5.05 -11.46
CA PHE A 48 -8.98 3.78 -11.52
C PHE A 48 -9.04 3.23 -12.94
N GLY A 49 -9.00 1.91 -13.04
CA GLY A 49 -9.05 1.22 -14.31
C GLY A 49 -9.54 -0.20 -14.17
N ARG A 50 -9.93 -0.79 -15.30
CA ARG A 50 -10.46 -2.15 -15.39
C ARG A 50 -9.71 -2.97 -16.41
N GLU A 51 -9.87 -4.30 -16.30
CA GLU A 51 -9.40 -5.23 -17.30
C GLU A 51 -7.92 -4.99 -17.65
N PRO A 52 -7.01 -5.20 -16.67
CA PRO A 52 -5.57 -5.03 -16.89
C PRO A 52 -5.14 -5.84 -18.11
N GLU A 53 -4.22 -5.33 -18.92
CA GLU A 53 -3.74 -6.04 -20.11
C GLU A 53 -3.09 -7.37 -19.76
N GLU A 54 -2.32 -7.37 -18.67
CA GLU A 54 -1.67 -8.54 -18.09
C GLU A 54 -1.71 -8.45 -16.56
N ILE A 55 -1.75 -9.59 -15.87
CA ILE A 55 -1.50 -9.70 -14.43
C ILE A 55 -0.18 -10.41 -14.25
N ILE A 56 0.72 -9.80 -13.51
CA ILE A 56 2.06 -10.31 -13.23
C ILE A 56 2.08 -10.82 -11.79
N SER A 57 2.36 -12.10 -11.60
CA SER A 57 2.45 -12.71 -10.28
C SER A 57 3.74 -13.53 -10.14
N SER A 58 4.20 -13.76 -8.91
CA SER A 58 5.24 -14.76 -8.63
C SER A 58 4.59 -16.12 -8.39
N ARG A 59 5.31 -17.19 -8.71
CA ARG A 59 4.93 -18.57 -8.34
C ARG A 59 6.22 -19.33 -8.00
N GLY A 60 6.53 -19.39 -6.71
CA GLY A 60 7.82 -19.91 -6.27
C GLY A 60 9.00 -19.13 -6.87
N ASN A 61 9.89 -19.79 -7.59
CA ASN A 61 11.04 -19.17 -8.27
C ASN A 61 10.72 -18.91 -9.77
N ALA A 62 9.55 -18.34 -10.05
CA ALA A 62 9.13 -17.97 -11.39
C ALA A 62 8.28 -16.70 -11.38
N LEU A 63 8.27 -15.98 -12.48
CA LEU A 63 7.32 -14.91 -12.78
C LEU A 63 6.28 -15.45 -13.76
N VAL A 64 5.00 -15.27 -13.44
CA VAL A 64 3.87 -15.68 -14.24
C VAL A 64 3.17 -14.44 -14.78
N ILE A 65 3.02 -14.38 -16.09
CA ILE A 65 2.33 -13.28 -16.79
C ILE A 65 1.03 -13.86 -17.37
N THR A 66 -0.08 -13.50 -16.76
CA THR A 66 -1.42 -13.95 -17.17
C THR A 66 -2.08 -12.89 -18.04
N LYS A 67 -2.42 -13.23 -19.27
CA LYS A 67 -3.10 -12.34 -20.23
C LYS A 67 -4.63 -12.36 -20.03
N ASN A 68 -5.32 -11.41 -20.65
CA ASN A 68 -6.77 -11.30 -20.58
C ASN A 68 -7.54 -12.52 -21.14
N ASP A 69 -6.93 -13.27 -22.06
CA ASP A 69 -7.50 -14.51 -22.59
C ASP A 69 -7.30 -15.73 -21.68
N GLY A 70 -6.65 -15.52 -20.52
CA GLY A 70 -6.33 -16.55 -19.54
C GLY A 70 -5.06 -17.35 -19.85
N SER A 71 -4.35 -17.05 -20.96
CA SER A 71 -3.07 -17.69 -21.26
C SER A 71 -1.99 -17.22 -20.30
N GLU A 72 -1.10 -18.14 -19.88
CA GLU A 72 0.03 -17.84 -18.99
C GLU A 72 1.36 -17.97 -19.74
N GLU A 73 2.24 -17.01 -19.56
CA GLU A 73 3.66 -17.09 -19.86
C GLU A 73 4.41 -17.24 -18.54
N VAL A 74 5.21 -18.30 -18.41
CA VAL A 74 6.01 -18.57 -17.20
C VAL A 74 7.48 -18.35 -17.51
N ARG A 75 8.13 -17.50 -16.72
CA ARG A 75 9.58 -17.23 -16.79
C ARG A 75 10.22 -17.75 -15.53
N GLU A 76 11.14 -18.72 -15.66
CA GLU A 76 11.88 -19.30 -14.53
C GLU A 76 13.07 -18.43 -14.12
N GLY A 77 13.27 -18.24 -12.82
CA GLY A 77 14.35 -17.46 -12.23
C GLY A 77 13.89 -16.58 -11.07
N ASN A 78 14.80 -15.76 -10.56
CA ASN A 78 14.48 -14.85 -9.46
C ASN A 78 13.35 -13.86 -9.85
N PRO A 79 12.19 -13.89 -9.17
CA PRO A 79 11.02 -13.06 -9.56
C PRO A 79 11.29 -11.56 -9.59
N LEU A 80 12.11 -11.02 -8.68
CA LEU A 80 12.50 -9.61 -8.71
C LEU A 80 13.29 -9.26 -9.97
N GLN A 81 14.25 -10.10 -10.35
CA GLN A 81 15.05 -9.88 -11.56
C GLN A 81 14.18 -9.98 -12.81
N LEU A 82 13.31 -10.99 -12.87
CA LEU A 82 12.39 -11.19 -13.99
C LEU A 82 11.36 -10.06 -14.11
N LEU A 83 10.91 -9.50 -12.98
CA LEU A 83 10.01 -8.34 -12.98
C LEU A 83 10.72 -7.08 -13.52
N LYS A 84 12.02 -6.88 -13.22
CA LYS A 84 12.82 -5.81 -13.81
C LYS A 84 12.99 -5.98 -15.32
N GLU A 85 13.25 -7.21 -15.77
CA GLU A 85 13.34 -7.53 -17.19
C GLU A 85 12.02 -7.25 -17.90
N TYR A 86 10.90 -7.73 -17.33
CA TYR A 86 9.56 -7.45 -17.84
C TYR A 86 9.28 -5.94 -17.94
N TYR A 87 9.54 -5.18 -16.86
CA TYR A 87 9.38 -3.72 -16.87
C TYR A 87 10.21 -3.06 -17.96
N SER A 88 11.42 -3.54 -18.20
CA SER A 88 12.36 -3.01 -19.20
C SER A 88 11.96 -3.32 -20.65
N GLU A 89 10.96 -4.16 -20.89
CA GLU A 89 10.40 -4.44 -22.22
C GLU A 89 9.62 -3.24 -22.79
N PHE A 90 9.23 -2.28 -21.94
CA PHE A 90 8.44 -1.13 -22.36
C PHE A 90 9.31 0.08 -22.68
N ASP A 91 8.96 0.80 -23.74
CA ASP A 91 9.54 2.08 -24.18
C ASP A 91 8.40 3.07 -24.39
N ILE A 92 8.21 3.98 -23.43
CA ILE A 92 7.05 4.87 -23.43
C ILE A 92 7.43 6.27 -23.91
N VAL A 93 6.75 6.71 -24.96
CA VAL A 93 6.87 8.07 -25.48
C VAL A 93 5.85 8.96 -24.78
N LYS A 94 6.34 9.95 -24.03
CA LYS A 94 5.52 10.99 -23.37
C LYS A 94 5.69 12.32 -24.09
N ASP A 95 4.61 13.07 -24.21
CA ASP A 95 4.70 14.50 -24.51
C ASP A 95 5.19 15.22 -23.23
N ASN A 96 5.65 16.48 -23.36
CA ASN A 96 6.28 17.24 -22.28
C ASN A 96 5.36 17.57 -21.07
N GLU A 97 4.22 16.93 -20.94
CA GLU A 97 3.30 17.14 -19.83
C GLU A 97 3.56 16.14 -18.71
N GLU A 98 3.78 16.66 -17.53
CA GLU A 98 3.98 15.86 -16.31
C GLU A 98 2.63 15.27 -15.86
N LEU A 99 2.44 13.96 -16.05
CA LEU A 99 1.40 13.17 -15.43
C LEU A 99 2.03 12.46 -14.24
N SER A 100 1.35 12.47 -13.09
CA SER A 100 1.80 11.75 -11.90
C SER A 100 1.82 10.22 -12.09
N PHE A 101 0.92 9.73 -12.94
CA PHE A 101 0.90 8.35 -13.43
C PHE A 101 0.40 8.35 -14.87
N SER A 102 1.16 7.77 -15.77
CA SER A 102 0.85 7.72 -17.21
C SER A 102 0.62 6.31 -17.73
N GLY A 103 0.67 5.32 -16.84
CA GLY A 103 0.53 3.90 -17.14
C GLY A 103 1.76 3.11 -16.70
N GLY A 104 1.56 1.85 -16.37
CA GLY A 104 2.61 1.01 -15.81
C GLY A 104 2.04 -0.15 -15.00
N LEU A 105 2.74 -0.51 -13.95
CA LEU A 105 2.35 -1.58 -13.04
C LEU A 105 1.69 -1.01 -11.80
N VAL A 106 0.52 -1.52 -11.45
CA VAL A 106 -0.26 -1.11 -10.27
C VAL A 106 -0.59 -2.36 -9.47
N GLY A 107 -0.40 -2.34 -8.15
CA GLY A 107 -0.74 -3.53 -7.36
C GLY A 107 0.01 -3.64 -6.04
N ASN A 108 0.34 -4.89 -5.68
CA ASN A 108 0.82 -5.27 -4.38
C ASN A 108 2.13 -6.07 -4.47
N LEU A 109 3.06 -5.76 -3.57
CA LEU A 109 4.27 -6.53 -3.31
C LEU A 109 4.21 -6.98 -1.85
N GLY A 110 4.18 -8.29 -1.59
CA GLY A 110 4.03 -8.84 -0.25
C GLY A 110 5.25 -8.60 0.64
N TYR A 111 5.09 -8.87 1.94
CA TYR A 111 6.17 -8.82 2.94
C TYR A 111 7.37 -9.66 2.50
N ASP A 112 7.11 -10.85 1.95
CA ASP A 112 8.13 -11.81 1.53
C ASP A 112 8.88 -11.42 0.24
N PHE A 113 8.56 -10.25 -0.36
CA PHE A 113 9.30 -9.71 -1.51
C PHE A 113 10.79 -9.53 -1.23
N VAL A 114 11.14 -9.25 0.03
CA VAL A 114 12.52 -9.15 0.48
C VAL A 114 13.31 -10.46 0.28
N ARG A 115 12.66 -11.63 0.30
CA ARG A 115 13.30 -12.95 0.10
C ARG A 115 13.88 -13.15 -1.31
N TYR A 116 13.48 -12.29 -2.25
CA TYR A 116 14.12 -12.26 -3.58
C TYR A 116 15.45 -11.52 -3.60
N ALA A 117 15.78 -10.75 -2.54
CA ALA A 117 17.00 -9.99 -2.38
C ALA A 117 17.87 -10.46 -1.20
N GLU A 118 17.27 -11.02 -0.15
CA GLU A 118 17.93 -11.43 1.10
C GLU A 118 17.62 -12.90 1.41
N VAL A 119 18.55 -13.58 2.10
CA VAL A 119 18.36 -14.97 2.54
C VAL A 119 17.72 -14.97 3.92
N LEU A 120 16.50 -15.48 4.03
CA LEU A 120 15.72 -15.57 5.25
C LEU A 120 15.08 -16.96 5.39
N PRO A 121 14.78 -17.44 6.62
CA PRO A 121 13.98 -18.65 6.84
C PRO A 121 12.63 -18.52 6.13
N ASP A 122 12.03 -19.64 5.70
CA ASP A 122 10.77 -19.68 4.94
C ASP A 122 9.92 -20.89 5.36
N ASP A 123 9.77 -21.08 6.67
CA ASP A 123 9.16 -22.29 7.24
C ASP A 123 7.65 -22.11 7.52
N ASN A 124 7.13 -20.88 7.53
CA ASN A 124 5.75 -20.60 7.88
C ASN A 124 4.77 -20.98 6.76
N PRO A 125 3.59 -21.59 7.10
CA PRO A 125 2.57 -21.93 6.12
C PRO A 125 1.88 -20.68 5.55
N ASP A 126 1.55 -20.72 4.27
CA ASP A 126 0.71 -19.71 3.63
C ASP A 126 -0.77 -20.13 3.71
N GLU A 127 -1.52 -19.49 4.61
CA GLU A 127 -2.95 -19.77 4.79
C GLU A 127 -3.86 -19.04 3.80
N ILE A 128 -3.40 -17.92 3.24
CA ILE A 128 -4.21 -17.09 2.34
C ILE A 128 -4.07 -17.57 0.90
N GLY A 129 -2.87 -18.02 0.53
CA GLY A 129 -2.55 -18.48 -0.81
C GLY A 129 -2.61 -17.35 -1.82
N ILE A 130 -1.90 -16.24 -1.53
CA ILE A 130 -1.69 -15.10 -2.43
C ILE A 130 -0.21 -14.95 -2.69
N GLU A 131 0.15 -14.91 -3.95
CA GLU A 131 1.53 -14.77 -4.38
C GLU A 131 2.16 -13.43 -3.94
N THR A 132 3.46 -13.44 -3.70
CA THR A 132 4.22 -12.27 -3.20
C THR A 132 4.20 -11.08 -4.16
N ILE A 133 4.19 -11.32 -5.46
CA ILE A 133 4.02 -10.28 -6.48
C ILE A 133 2.60 -10.40 -7.05
N GLN A 134 1.86 -9.30 -7.02
CA GLN A 134 0.52 -9.18 -7.61
C GLN A 134 0.41 -7.80 -8.26
N MET A 135 0.82 -7.68 -9.52
CA MET A 135 0.82 -6.42 -10.25
C MET A 135 -0.04 -6.51 -11.51
N MET A 136 -0.80 -5.47 -11.78
CA MET A 136 -1.61 -5.28 -12.98
C MET A 136 -0.88 -4.38 -13.96
N LEU A 137 -0.71 -4.80 -15.21
CA LEU A 137 -0.29 -3.91 -16.30
C LEU A 137 -1.48 -3.07 -16.73
N MET A 138 -1.44 -1.78 -16.41
CA MET A 138 -2.48 -0.83 -16.74
C MET A 138 -2.06 0.08 -17.89
N THR A 139 -2.63 -0.17 -19.05
CA THR A 139 -2.44 0.63 -20.27
C THR A 139 -3.65 1.53 -20.56
N LYS A 140 -4.77 1.34 -19.83
CA LYS A 140 -6.04 2.07 -20.01
C LYS A 140 -6.66 2.33 -18.65
N PHE A 141 -6.83 3.60 -18.29
CA PHE A 141 -7.40 3.97 -17.00
C PHE A 141 -7.89 5.41 -17.01
N ILE A 142 -8.58 5.79 -15.94
CA ILE A 142 -9.08 7.13 -15.67
C ILE A 142 -8.22 7.79 -14.59
N MET A 143 -7.93 9.07 -14.76
CA MET A 143 -7.38 9.96 -13.75
C MET A 143 -8.40 11.07 -13.47
N VAL A 144 -8.72 11.26 -12.20
CA VAL A 144 -9.47 12.41 -11.68
C VAL A 144 -8.49 13.40 -11.07
N ASP A 145 -8.47 14.64 -11.52
CA ASP A 145 -7.76 15.74 -10.86
C ASP A 145 -8.78 16.57 -10.07
N HIS A 146 -8.76 16.42 -8.74
CA HIS A 146 -9.70 17.08 -7.84
C HIS A 146 -9.45 18.59 -7.71
N VAL A 147 -8.24 19.06 -8.00
CA VAL A 147 -7.90 20.49 -7.95
C VAL A 147 -8.30 21.20 -9.24
N ALA A 148 -8.04 20.55 -10.38
CA ALA A 148 -8.44 21.08 -11.69
C ALA A 148 -9.91 20.78 -12.06
N GLU A 149 -10.58 19.93 -11.25
CA GLU A 149 -11.96 19.44 -11.49
C GLU A 149 -12.08 18.81 -12.89
N THR A 150 -11.13 17.91 -13.22
CA THR A 150 -11.08 17.26 -14.52
C THR A 150 -11.03 15.74 -14.44
N LEU A 151 -11.59 15.10 -15.46
CA LEU A 151 -11.57 13.68 -15.72
C LEU A 151 -10.76 13.42 -16.98
N THR A 152 -9.72 12.62 -16.87
CA THR A 152 -8.83 12.31 -18.00
C THR A 152 -8.82 10.81 -18.25
N GLY A 153 -9.22 10.40 -19.44
CA GLY A 153 -8.97 9.03 -19.95
C GLY A 153 -7.55 8.96 -20.50
N ILE A 154 -6.77 8.01 -20.02
CA ILE A 154 -5.37 7.78 -20.38
C ILE A 154 -5.24 6.43 -21.06
N ILE A 155 -4.60 6.39 -22.22
CA ILE A 155 -4.35 5.19 -23.03
C ILE A 155 -2.88 5.14 -23.42
N LEU A 156 -2.20 4.03 -23.13
CA LEU A 156 -0.93 3.67 -23.75
C LEU A 156 -1.22 2.92 -25.03
N GLY A 157 -1.06 3.59 -26.17
CA GLY A 157 -1.35 3.04 -27.50
C GLY A 157 -0.13 3.01 -28.41
N GLU A 158 -0.25 2.41 -29.57
CA GLU A 158 0.82 2.38 -30.57
C GLU A 158 1.24 3.80 -31.00
N ASP A 159 2.54 4.03 -31.13
CA ASP A 159 3.13 5.31 -31.56
C ASP A 159 2.98 5.50 -33.08
N THR A 160 1.72 5.56 -33.56
CA THR A 160 1.33 5.73 -34.98
C THR A 160 0.11 6.65 -35.07
N GLU A 161 -0.18 7.22 -36.25
CA GLU A 161 -1.38 8.04 -36.45
C GLU A 161 -2.68 7.23 -36.27
N GLU A 162 -2.70 5.98 -36.68
CA GLU A 162 -3.83 5.07 -36.47
C GLU A 162 -4.00 4.72 -34.98
N GLY A 163 -2.88 4.41 -34.30
CA GLY A 163 -2.84 4.18 -32.85
C GLY A 163 -3.35 5.39 -32.06
N LYS A 164 -2.95 6.61 -32.48
CA LYS A 164 -3.46 7.87 -31.89
C LYS A 164 -4.98 8.00 -32.00
N LYS A 165 -5.51 7.80 -33.21
CA LYS A 165 -6.96 7.90 -33.44
C LYS A 165 -7.73 6.91 -32.57
N LYS A 166 -7.33 5.63 -32.61
CA LYS A 166 -7.93 4.56 -31.80
C LYS A 166 -7.86 4.86 -30.32
N SER A 167 -6.70 5.30 -29.81
CA SER A 167 -6.51 5.59 -28.39
C SER A 167 -7.36 6.76 -27.90
N LEU A 168 -7.54 7.81 -28.72
CA LEU A 168 -8.41 8.93 -28.36
C LEU A 168 -9.90 8.55 -28.38
N GLU A 169 -10.32 7.65 -29.27
CA GLU A 169 -11.67 7.07 -29.27
C GLU A 169 -11.90 6.22 -28.01
N GLU A 170 -10.95 5.33 -27.69
CA GLU A 170 -11.01 4.50 -26.47
C GLU A 170 -11.03 5.35 -25.17
N ALA A 171 -10.22 6.43 -25.12
CA ALA A 171 -10.23 7.35 -23.98
C ALA A 171 -11.61 8.04 -23.82
N ALA A 172 -12.25 8.41 -24.93
CA ALA A 172 -13.59 8.98 -24.91
C ALA A 172 -14.65 7.97 -24.39
N GLU A 173 -14.56 6.71 -24.85
CA GLU A 173 -15.46 5.65 -24.38
C GLU A 173 -15.29 5.33 -22.89
N LEU A 174 -14.05 5.33 -22.37
CA LEU A 174 -13.80 5.14 -20.95
C LEU A 174 -14.46 6.25 -20.12
N ILE A 175 -14.30 7.51 -20.55
CA ILE A 175 -14.90 8.67 -19.89
C ILE A 175 -16.42 8.56 -19.91
N GLU A 176 -17.03 8.26 -21.05
CA GLU A 176 -18.48 8.12 -21.18
C GLU A 176 -19.05 7.03 -20.28
N LYS A 177 -18.40 5.86 -20.26
CA LYS A 177 -18.81 4.74 -19.39
C LYS A 177 -18.67 5.07 -17.91
N ALA A 178 -17.60 5.75 -17.51
CA ALA A 178 -17.39 6.15 -16.13
C ALA A 178 -18.47 7.15 -15.65
N ARG A 179 -18.85 8.11 -16.50
CA ARG A 179 -19.78 9.18 -16.15
C ARG A 179 -21.25 8.77 -16.14
N ASN A 180 -21.62 7.70 -16.82
CA ASN A 180 -23.03 7.33 -17.02
C ASN A 180 -23.75 7.05 -15.69
N GLY A 181 -24.51 8.02 -15.19
CA GLY A 181 -25.25 7.94 -13.91
C GLY A 181 -24.37 8.13 -12.66
N ALA A 182 -23.14 8.59 -12.79
CA ALA A 182 -22.23 8.82 -11.66
C ALA A 182 -22.56 10.04 -10.80
N ASP A 183 -23.50 10.86 -11.24
CA ASP A 183 -24.09 11.99 -10.50
C ASP A 183 -25.23 11.57 -9.54
N GLN A 184 -25.67 10.31 -9.63
CA GLN A 184 -26.73 9.77 -8.77
C GLN A 184 -26.13 9.19 -7.49
N VAL A 185 -26.49 9.74 -6.34
CA VAL A 185 -26.10 9.21 -5.03
C VAL A 185 -26.90 7.94 -4.77
N LYS A 186 -26.23 6.77 -4.83
CA LYS A 186 -26.83 5.51 -4.43
C LYS A 186 -26.96 5.47 -2.89
N PRO A 187 -28.08 4.94 -2.34
CA PRO A 187 -28.19 4.75 -0.91
C PRO A 187 -27.12 3.79 -0.41
N LYS A 188 -26.50 4.13 0.72
CA LYS A 188 -25.51 3.28 1.39
C LYS A 188 -26.24 2.28 2.27
N ASN A 189 -26.10 1.01 2.00
CA ASN A 189 -26.62 -0.08 2.82
C ASN A 189 -25.42 -0.92 3.28
N PHE A 190 -24.74 -0.45 4.34
CA PHE A 190 -23.71 -1.25 4.97
C PHE A 190 -24.36 -2.36 5.80
N VAL A 191 -23.87 -3.59 5.64
CA VAL A 191 -24.39 -4.78 6.33
C VAL A 191 -23.25 -5.37 7.16
N HIS A 192 -23.41 -5.33 8.48
CA HIS A 192 -22.42 -5.85 9.41
C HIS A 192 -22.76 -7.31 9.81
N ASP A 193 -22.70 -8.23 8.84
CA ASP A 193 -23.00 -9.65 9.02
C ASP A 193 -21.76 -10.50 9.38
N GLY A 194 -20.64 -9.84 9.64
CA GLY A 194 -19.36 -10.49 9.87
C GLY A 194 -19.29 -11.25 11.18
N VAL A 195 -18.70 -12.45 11.13
CA VAL A 195 -18.42 -13.28 12.31
C VAL A 195 -16.93 -13.59 12.36
N ILE A 196 -16.28 -13.29 13.49
CA ILE A 196 -14.89 -13.67 13.72
C ILE A 196 -14.84 -15.18 13.90
N ILE A 197 -14.17 -15.89 12.98
CA ILE A 197 -14.09 -17.36 12.98
C ILE A 197 -12.73 -17.89 13.42
N HIS A 198 -11.68 -17.03 13.42
CA HIS A 198 -10.33 -17.42 13.82
C HIS A 198 -9.51 -16.20 14.25
N GLN A 199 -8.63 -16.41 15.23
CA GLN A 199 -7.56 -15.50 15.65
C GLN A 199 -6.28 -16.32 15.76
N SER A 200 -5.16 -15.84 15.23
CA SER A 200 -3.90 -16.60 15.24
C SER A 200 -3.32 -16.83 16.62
N ASP A 201 -3.55 -15.91 17.54
CA ASP A 201 -3.07 -15.98 18.92
C ASP A 201 -4.13 -15.48 19.90
N ASP A 202 -4.23 -16.16 21.03
CA ASP A 202 -4.88 -15.64 22.23
C ASP A 202 -3.89 -14.79 23.07
N LEU A 203 -4.39 -14.21 24.17
CA LEU A 203 -3.55 -13.37 25.06
C LEU A 203 -2.36 -14.16 25.64
N GLU A 204 -2.54 -15.42 25.99
CA GLU A 204 -1.47 -16.24 26.59
C GLU A 204 -0.39 -16.57 25.56
N GLN A 205 -0.78 -16.99 24.36
CA GLN A 205 0.12 -17.32 23.26
C GLN A 205 0.92 -16.08 22.82
N TYR A 206 0.24 -14.96 22.60
CA TYR A 206 0.89 -13.71 22.25
C TYR A 206 1.86 -13.21 23.32
N SER A 207 1.45 -13.29 24.61
CA SER A 207 2.30 -12.89 25.74
C SER A 207 3.59 -13.71 25.83
N LYS A 208 3.54 -15.01 25.58
CA LYS A 208 4.75 -15.87 25.54
C LYS A 208 5.72 -15.43 24.42
N LYS A 209 5.18 -15.07 23.26
CA LYS A 209 5.98 -14.55 22.13
C LYS A 209 6.63 -13.20 22.48
N VAL A 210 5.89 -12.29 23.12
CA VAL A 210 6.44 -11.00 23.58
C VAL A 210 7.57 -11.20 24.57
N GLU A 211 7.42 -12.09 25.60
CA GLU A 211 8.49 -12.37 26.55
C GLU A 211 9.72 -12.97 25.86
N ARG A 212 9.52 -13.84 24.85
CA ARG A 212 10.65 -14.39 24.06
C ARG A 212 11.38 -13.29 23.28
N ILE A 213 10.66 -12.33 22.69
CA ILE A 213 11.27 -11.18 22.03
C ILE A 213 12.09 -10.34 23.03
N LYS A 214 11.56 -10.11 24.24
CA LYS A 214 12.28 -9.39 25.29
C LYS A 214 13.56 -10.11 25.72
N GLU A 215 13.61 -11.45 25.67
CA GLU A 215 14.84 -12.21 25.85
C GLU A 215 15.86 -11.91 24.75
N TYR A 216 15.45 -11.93 23.47
CA TYR A 216 16.32 -11.57 22.35
C TYR A 216 16.86 -10.13 22.45
N ILE A 217 16.05 -9.19 22.95
CA ILE A 217 16.52 -7.81 23.21
C ILE A 217 17.58 -7.79 24.32
N ARG A 218 17.34 -8.51 25.45
CA ARG A 218 18.30 -8.60 26.57
C ARG A 218 19.62 -9.28 26.15
N GLU A 219 19.56 -10.25 25.26
CA GLU A 219 20.72 -10.93 24.68
C GLU A 219 21.45 -10.09 23.64
N GLY A 220 20.90 -8.92 23.25
CA GLY A 220 21.53 -8.01 22.29
C GLY A 220 21.35 -8.40 20.82
N HIS A 221 20.38 -9.24 20.49
CA HIS A 221 20.07 -9.64 19.12
C HIS A 221 19.40 -8.51 18.33
N ILE A 222 18.49 -7.79 18.97
CA ILE A 222 17.69 -6.72 18.38
C ILE A 222 17.41 -5.63 19.40
N PHE A 223 17.04 -4.44 18.95
CA PHE A 223 16.52 -3.34 19.79
C PHE A 223 15.00 -3.37 19.85
N GLN A 224 14.37 -3.72 18.72
CA GLN A 224 12.93 -3.75 18.52
C GLN A 224 12.56 -4.77 17.43
N THR A 225 11.38 -5.37 17.55
CA THR A 225 10.73 -6.09 16.45
C THR A 225 9.22 -5.93 16.52
N VAL A 226 8.53 -6.09 15.40
CA VAL A 226 7.07 -6.02 15.33
C VAL A 226 6.48 -7.41 15.33
N LEU A 227 5.68 -7.73 16.33
CA LEU A 227 4.93 -8.98 16.40
C LEU A 227 3.48 -8.73 15.96
N SER A 228 2.99 -9.51 14.99
CA SER A 228 1.63 -9.37 14.48
C SER A 228 0.73 -10.53 14.81
N GLN A 229 -0.58 -10.31 14.73
CA GLN A 229 -1.60 -11.34 14.76
C GLN A 229 -2.60 -11.15 13.63
N ARG A 230 -3.20 -12.26 13.16
CA ARG A 230 -4.20 -12.29 12.09
C ARG A 230 -5.54 -12.76 12.62
N TRP A 231 -6.61 -12.04 12.21
CA TRP A 231 -7.98 -12.45 12.42
C TRP A 231 -8.63 -12.81 11.10
N THR A 232 -9.51 -13.78 11.12
CA THR A 232 -10.33 -14.16 9.96
C THR A 232 -11.79 -13.91 10.31
N VAL A 233 -12.44 -13.11 9.49
CA VAL A 233 -13.88 -12.78 9.60
C VAL A 233 -14.60 -13.39 8.42
N GLN A 234 -15.75 -14.01 8.64
CA GLN A 234 -16.62 -14.51 7.59
C GLN A 234 -17.75 -13.52 7.35
N THR A 235 -17.95 -13.08 6.10
CA THR A 235 -19.00 -12.15 5.68
C THR A 235 -19.40 -12.38 4.22
N LYS A 236 -20.65 -12.04 3.90
CA LYS A 236 -21.17 -12.03 2.53
C LYS A 236 -21.06 -10.66 1.85
N GLN A 237 -20.66 -9.63 2.59
CA GLN A 237 -20.51 -8.28 2.07
C GLN A 237 -19.50 -8.24 0.92
N SER A 238 -19.76 -7.47 -0.14
CA SER A 238 -18.83 -7.34 -1.26
C SER A 238 -17.61 -6.52 -0.87
N GLY A 239 -16.46 -6.77 -1.50
CA GLY A 239 -15.23 -6.03 -1.19
C GLY A 239 -15.34 -4.55 -1.50
N PHE A 240 -16.10 -4.16 -2.53
CA PHE A 240 -16.27 -2.75 -2.83
C PHE A 240 -17.19 -2.01 -1.83
N GLU A 241 -18.20 -2.68 -1.27
CA GLU A 241 -18.97 -2.12 -0.14
C GLU A 241 -18.09 -1.91 1.09
N LEU A 242 -17.24 -2.91 1.43
CA LEU A 242 -16.24 -2.78 2.48
C LEU A 242 -15.29 -1.60 2.24
N TYR A 243 -14.85 -1.40 0.99
CA TYR A 243 -14.01 -0.26 0.63
C TYR A 243 -14.71 1.08 0.87
N LYS A 244 -15.97 1.22 0.42
CA LYS A 244 -16.76 2.45 0.61
C LYS A 244 -16.92 2.80 2.08
N GLU A 245 -17.16 1.81 2.92
CA GLU A 245 -17.28 2.00 4.36
C GLU A 245 -15.94 2.34 5.01
N LEU A 246 -14.87 1.58 4.69
CA LEU A 246 -13.53 1.85 5.20
C LEU A 246 -13.05 3.27 4.87
N ARG A 247 -13.32 3.73 3.66
CA ARG A 247 -13.01 5.07 3.18
C ARG A 247 -13.66 6.17 4.05
N GLU A 248 -14.84 5.93 4.59
CA GLU A 248 -15.55 6.86 5.46
C GLU A 248 -15.07 6.80 6.91
N LEU A 249 -14.83 5.60 7.41
CA LEU A 249 -14.42 5.39 8.79
C LEU A 249 -12.94 5.74 9.03
N ASN A 250 -12.08 5.46 8.06
CA ASN A 250 -10.63 5.61 8.17
C ASN A 250 -10.05 6.36 6.96
N PRO A 251 -10.36 7.65 6.75
CA PRO A 251 -9.73 8.42 5.69
C PRO A 251 -8.23 8.52 5.90
N SER A 252 -7.45 8.22 4.87
CA SER A 252 -5.98 8.13 4.91
C SER A 252 -5.35 8.63 3.62
N PRO A 253 -4.04 8.97 3.61
CA PRO A 253 -3.33 9.40 2.40
C PRO A 253 -3.34 8.36 1.28
N TYR A 254 -3.45 7.08 1.62
CA TYR A 254 -3.49 5.98 0.65
C TYR A 254 -4.73 5.12 0.86
N LEU A 255 -5.74 5.36 0.06
CA LEU A 255 -6.94 4.54 -0.03
C LEU A 255 -6.87 3.70 -1.31
N TYR A 256 -7.11 2.42 -1.21
CA TYR A 256 -7.02 1.53 -2.36
C TYR A 256 -8.00 0.37 -2.32
N TYR A 257 -8.42 0.00 -3.52
CA TYR A 257 -9.19 -1.20 -3.78
C TYR A 257 -8.65 -1.90 -5.03
N PHE A 258 -8.36 -3.18 -4.90
CA PHE A 258 -7.96 -4.04 -6.01
C PHE A 258 -8.88 -5.24 -6.09
N ASN A 259 -9.38 -5.52 -7.28
CA ASN A 259 -10.10 -6.75 -7.59
C ASN A 259 -9.26 -7.58 -8.57
N TYR A 260 -8.71 -8.70 -8.10
CA TYR A 260 -7.93 -9.64 -8.92
C TYR A 260 -8.79 -10.78 -9.50
N GLY A 261 -10.08 -10.82 -9.13
CA GLY A 261 -11.07 -11.83 -9.56
C GLY A 261 -11.31 -12.87 -8.46
N ASP A 262 -10.30 -13.60 -8.05
CA ASP A 262 -10.36 -14.62 -7.01
C ASP A 262 -10.10 -14.09 -5.58
N PHE A 263 -9.54 -12.90 -5.47
CA PHE A 263 -9.41 -12.17 -4.20
C PHE A 263 -9.45 -10.65 -4.43
N GLU A 264 -9.69 -9.92 -3.35
CA GLU A 264 -9.76 -8.46 -3.33
C GLU A 264 -8.87 -7.92 -2.21
N VAL A 265 -8.24 -6.75 -2.44
CA VAL A 265 -7.42 -6.04 -1.47
C VAL A 265 -8.03 -4.67 -1.20
N ILE A 266 -8.36 -4.39 0.06
CA ILE A 266 -9.10 -3.21 0.49
C ILE A 266 -8.29 -2.53 1.59
N GLY A 267 -7.83 -1.31 1.39
CA GLY A 267 -6.92 -0.70 2.36
C GLY A 267 -7.05 0.80 2.50
N SER A 268 -6.62 1.24 3.69
CA SER A 268 -6.55 2.64 4.11
C SER A 268 -5.24 2.87 4.87
N SER A 269 -4.11 2.92 4.13
CA SER A 269 -2.78 3.05 4.72
C SER A 269 -2.42 4.50 5.01
N PRO A 270 -1.93 4.80 6.21
CA PRO A 270 -1.46 6.15 6.54
C PRO A 270 -0.01 6.41 6.12
N GLU A 271 0.78 5.38 5.76
CA GLU A 271 2.24 5.47 5.76
C GLU A 271 2.84 5.20 4.39
N MET A 272 3.57 6.21 3.87
CA MET A 272 4.40 6.08 2.67
C MET A 272 5.59 5.16 2.95
N ILE A 273 5.86 4.19 2.07
CA ILE A 273 7.10 3.44 2.10
C ILE A 273 8.18 4.11 1.24
N VAL A 274 7.87 4.39 -0.03
CA VAL A 274 8.77 5.04 -0.96
C VAL A 274 8.00 5.72 -2.08
N LYS A 275 8.42 6.93 -2.41
CA LYS A 275 7.95 7.70 -3.57
C LYS A 275 9.14 8.15 -4.40
N GLN A 276 9.05 8.03 -5.71
CA GLN A 276 10.03 8.58 -6.65
C GLN A 276 9.36 9.54 -7.62
N GLN A 277 9.97 10.70 -7.84
CA GLN A 277 9.62 11.67 -8.86
C GLN A 277 10.89 12.13 -9.60
N GLY A 278 11.02 11.72 -10.84
CA GLY A 278 12.26 11.88 -11.59
C GLY A 278 13.43 11.14 -10.91
N ASN A 279 14.45 11.89 -10.49
CA ASN A 279 15.59 11.32 -9.75
C ASN A 279 15.51 11.52 -8.23
N ARG A 280 14.45 12.12 -7.71
CA ARG A 280 14.25 12.32 -6.26
C ARG A 280 13.46 11.16 -5.67
N VAL A 281 13.93 10.69 -4.54
CA VAL A 281 13.29 9.62 -3.77
C VAL A 281 12.94 10.17 -2.39
N TYR A 282 11.76 9.80 -1.91
CA TYR A 282 11.20 10.23 -0.64
C TYR A 282 10.73 9.03 0.18
N THR A 283 10.87 9.14 1.49
CA THR A 283 10.18 8.26 2.45
C THR A 283 9.76 9.09 3.66
N CYS A 284 8.68 8.69 4.31
CA CYS A 284 8.03 9.49 5.34
C CYS A 284 7.78 8.62 6.59
N PRO A 285 8.78 8.43 7.47
CA PRO A 285 8.58 7.74 8.73
C PRO A 285 7.59 8.49 9.62
N ILE A 286 6.63 7.75 10.18
CA ILE A 286 5.59 8.24 11.07
C ILE A 286 5.69 7.47 12.38
N ALA A 287 5.70 8.17 13.51
CA ALA A 287 5.63 7.58 14.85
C ALA A 287 4.89 8.51 15.81
N GLY A 288 4.60 8.00 17.00
CA GLY A 288 3.87 8.73 18.00
C GLY A 288 2.43 9.01 17.61
N THR A 289 1.52 8.88 18.55
CA THR A 289 0.10 9.10 18.29
C THR A 289 -0.57 9.78 19.48
N ARG A 290 -1.37 10.82 19.20
CA ARG A 290 -2.33 11.38 20.15
C ARG A 290 -3.68 11.53 19.43
N PRO A 291 -4.79 11.43 20.16
CA PRO A 291 -6.12 11.74 19.59
C PRO A 291 -6.18 13.23 19.25
N ARG A 292 -7.15 13.60 18.42
CA ARG A 292 -7.51 15.00 18.20
C ARG A 292 -8.21 15.56 19.43
N GLY A 293 -7.94 16.80 19.76
CA GLY A 293 -8.67 17.53 20.79
C GLY A 293 -10.08 17.90 20.36
N ALA A 294 -10.94 18.22 21.31
CA ALA A 294 -12.30 18.69 21.05
C ALA A 294 -12.29 20.08 20.37
N ASP A 295 -11.24 20.85 20.55
CA ASP A 295 -11.04 22.17 19.97
C ASP A 295 -9.55 22.45 19.66
N ALA A 296 -9.24 23.63 19.12
CA ALA A 296 -7.90 24.01 18.73
C ALA A 296 -6.93 24.21 19.92
N GLU A 297 -7.44 24.53 21.11
CA GLU A 297 -6.63 24.71 22.33
C GLU A 297 -6.20 23.35 22.87
N GLU A 298 -7.11 22.39 22.94
CA GLU A 298 -6.81 21.01 23.32
C GLU A 298 -5.90 20.32 22.29
N ASP A 299 -6.12 20.53 20.98
CA ASP A 299 -5.21 20.06 19.92
C ASP A 299 -3.77 20.57 20.14
N ALA A 300 -3.61 21.84 20.53
CA ALA A 300 -2.29 22.42 20.81
C ALA A 300 -1.64 21.79 22.03
N LEU A 301 -2.38 21.52 23.10
CA LEU A 301 -1.88 20.87 24.31
C LEU A 301 -1.42 19.41 24.01
N LEU A 302 -2.24 18.64 23.31
CA LEU A 302 -1.92 17.26 22.93
C LEU A 302 -0.71 17.20 21.97
N ARG A 303 -0.58 18.17 21.08
CA ARG A 303 0.61 18.33 20.21
C ARG A 303 1.86 18.59 21.03
N ASP A 304 1.81 19.52 21.98
CA ASP A 304 2.95 19.84 22.83
C ASP A 304 3.33 18.66 23.73
N GLU A 305 2.34 17.94 24.29
CA GLU A 305 2.55 16.70 25.04
C GLU A 305 3.27 15.66 24.18
N LEU A 306 2.79 15.43 22.95
CA LEU A 306 3.39 14.45 22.03
C LEU A 306 4.87 14.82 21.72
N LEU A 307 5.16 16.10 21.49
CA LEU A 307 6.53 16.56 21.20
C LEU A 307 7.45 16.56 22.43
N GLN A 308 6.91 16.52 23.66
CA GLN A 308 7.67 16.41 24.90
C GLN A 308 7.86 14.97 25.37
N ASP A 309 7.11 14.01 24.82
CA ASP A 309 7.22 12.60 25.19
C ASP A 309 8.57 12.02 24.73
N GLU A 310 9.45 11.75 25.70
CA GLU A 310 10.81 11.27 25.43
C GLU A 310 10.81 9.90 24.72
N LYS A 311 9.87 9.02 25.05
CA LYS A 311 9.75 7.69 24.44
C LYS A 311 9.37 7.81 22.97
N GLU A 312 8.30 8.56 22.67
CA GLU A 312 7.81 8.77 21.30
C GLU A 312 8.88 9.43 20.42
N ARG A 313 9.60 10.41 20.96
CA ARG A 313 10.71 11.06 20.28
C ARG A 313 11.89 10.12 20.01
N ALA A 314 12.26 9.29 20.98
CA ALA A 314 13.35 8.33 20.82
C ALA A 314 13.00 7.27 19.75
N GLU A 315 11.78 6.77 19.76
CA GLU A 315 11.28 5.86 18.74
C GLU A 315 11.29 6.53 17.35
N HIS A 316 10.79 7.76 17.24
CA HIS A 316 10.79 8.49 15.98
C HIS A 316 12.20 8.73 15.43
N VAL A 317 13.16 9.12 16.26
CA VAL A 317 14.58 9.26 15.85
C VAL A 317 15.12 7.94 15.29
N MET A 318 14.83 6.83 15.95
CA MET A 318 15.25 5.51 15.48
C MET A 318 14.67 5.18 14.09
N LEU A 319 13.38 5.48 13.85
CA LEU A 319 12.73 5.27 12.55
C LEU A 319 13.31 6.19 11.47
N VAL A 320 13.62 7.45 11.80
CA VAL A 320 14.29 8.38 10.88
C VAL A 320 15.69 7.89 10.52
N ASP A 321 16.46 7.38 11.48
CA ASP A 321 17.79 6.82 11.21
C ASP A 321 17.73 5.57 10.36
N LEU A 322 16.72 4.71 10.57
CA LEU A 322 16.48 3.55 9.73
C LEU A 322 16.11 3.96 8.29
N ALA A 323 15.20 4.94 8.14
CA ALA A 323 14.84 5.51 6.84
C ALA A 323 16.05 6.15 6.12
N ARG A 324 16.93 6.84 6.85
CA ARG A 324 18.18 7.39 6.30
C ARG A 324 19.13 6.28 5.85
N ASN A 325 19.22 5.19 6.60
CA ASN A 325 20.04 4.04 6.23
C ASN A 325 19.52 3.36 4.94
N ASP A 326 18.22 3.09 4.86
CA ASP A 326 17.58 2.50 3.67
C ASP A 326 17.76 3.43 2.45
N MET A 327 17.52 4.74 2.62
CA MET A 327 17.74 5.75 1.59
C MET A 327 19.21 5.83 1.14
N GLY A 328 20.15 5.70 2.08
CA GLY A 328 21.60 5.77 1.80
C GLY A 328 22.10 4.65 0.89
N ARG A 329 21.45 3.48 0.91
CA ARG A 329 21.80 2.32 0.05
C ARG A 329 21.61 2.66 -1.43
N ILE A 330 20.57 3.41 -1.76
CA ILE A 330 20.12 3.68 -3.14
C ILE A 330 20.43 5.10 -3.64
N SER A 331 20.84 6.01 -2.76
CA SER A 331 21.03 7.42 -3.09
C SER A 331 22.50 7.76 -3.36
N GLU A 332 22.71 8.78 -4.21
CA GLU A 332 24.02 9.39 -4.41
C GLU A 332 24.61 9.87 -3.09
N PHE A 333 25.92 9.70 -2.94
CA PHE A 333 26.61 10.09 -1.72
C PHE A 333 26.43 11.59 -1.38
N GLY A 334 26.08 11.88 -0.14
CA GLY A 334 25.88 13.25 0.37
C GLY A 334 24.54 13.89 -0.03
N THR A 335 23.62 13.15 -0.67
CA THR A 335 22.31 13.69 -1.07
C THR A 335 21.17 13.38 -0.09
N VAL A 336 21.37 12.42 0.82
CA VAL A 336 20.36 12.06 1.82
C VAL A 336 20.20 13.21 2.84
N LYS A 337 18.98 13.70 2.96
CA LYS A 337 18.62 14.81 3.86
C LYS A 337 17.31 14.51 4.55
N VAL A 338 17.18 14.99 5.79
CA VAL A 338 15.91 15.10 6.50
C VAL A 338 15.41 16.53 6.26
N THR A 339 14.40 16.67 5.42
CA THR A 339 13.87 17.98 4.97
C THR A 339 12.78 18.52 5.89
N GLN A 340 12.06 17.61 6.56
CA GLN A 340 11.15 17.90 7.67
C GLN A 340 11.51 16.96 8.82
N PHE A 341 11.62 17.48 10.03
CA PHE A 341 12.03 16.68 11.18
C PHE A 341 11.13 16.91 12.38
N MET A 342 10.47 15.84 12.85
CA MET A 342 9.57 15.87 14.00
C MET A 342 8.45 16.92 13.90
N GLU A 343 7.81 17.05 12.76
CA GLU A 343 6.63 17.88 12.61
C GLU A 343 5.38 17.09 13.01
N VAL A 344 4.47 17.73 13.75
CA VAL A 344 3.18 17.10 14.06
C VAL A 344 2.21 17.39 12.93
N GLN A 345 1.73 16.33 12.30
CA GLN A 345 0.65 16.37 11.30
C GLN A 345 -0.66 15.92 11.92
N ASN A 346 -1.73 16.70 11.66
CA ASN A 346 -3.08 16.41 12.11
C ASN A 346 -3.83 15.64 11.02
N TYR A 347 -4.31 14.46 11.38
CA TYR A 347 -5.24 13.65 10.58
C TYR A 347 -6.67 13.83 11.12
N SER A 348 -7.64 13.14 10.55
CA SER A 348 -9.06 13.29 10.93
C SER A 348 -9.33 12.98 12.41
N HIS A 349 -8.71 11.92 12.96
CA HIS A 349 -8.98 11.42 14.30
C HIS A 349 -7.76 11.42 15.23
N VAL A 350 -6.56 11.54 14.68
CA VAL A 350 -5.30 11.46 15.41
C VAL A 350 -4.31 12.49 14.88
N MET A 351 -3.25 12.74 15.65
CA MET A 351 -2.06 13.45 15.20
C MET A 351 -0.83 12.55 15.37
N HIS A 352 0.14 12.71 14.48
CA HIS A 352 1.38 11.94 14.47
C HIS A 352 2.60 12.84 14.35
N ILE A 353 3.74 12.36 14.87
CA ILE A 353 5.06 12.93 14.55
C ILE A 353 5.50 12.36 13.20
N VAL A 354 5.86 13.24 12.28
CA VAL A 354 6.23 12.93 10.91
C VAL A 354 7.57 13.54 10.57
N SER A 355 8.39 12.82 9.83
CA SER A 355 9.61 13.34 9.22
C SER A 355 9.68 12.97 7.75
N MET A 356 10.32 13.82 6.94
CA MET A 356 10.54 13.54 5.52
C MET A 356 12.04 13.33 5.27
N VAL A 357 12.37 12.18 4.71
CA VAL A 357 13.73 11.86 4.27
C VAL A 357 13.75 11.82 2.75
N GLU A 358 14.63 12.59 2.14
CA GLU A 358 14.81 12.61 0.69
C GLU A 358 16.26 12.28 0.27
N GLY A 359 16.40 11.76 -0.95
CA GLY A 359 17.69 11.49 -1.58
C GLY A 359 17.60 11.57 -3.10
N ARG A 360 18.74 11.58 -3.76
CA ARG A 360 18.82 11.41 -5.22
C ARG A 360 19.22 9.98 -5.56
N LYS A 361 18.39 9.32 -6.37
CA LYS A 361 18.63 7.96 -6.82
C LYS A 361 19.93 7.88 -7.61
N LYS A 362 20.80 6.90 -7.31
CA LYS A 362 21.92 6.55 -8.18
C LYS A 362 21.41 5.99 -9.52
N GLY A 363 22.05 6.41 -10.62
CA GLY A 363 21.61 6.03 -11.96
C GLY A 363 21.60 4.54 -12.26
N GLU A 364 22.42 3.75 -11.56
CA GLU A 364 22.56 2.30 -11.70
C GLU A 364 21.38 1.48 -11.14
N PHE A 365 20.59 2.05 -10.22
CA PHE A 365 19.47 1.34 -9.61
C PHE A 365 18.22 1.38 -10.49
N HIS A 366 17.64 0.20 -10.70
CA HIS A 366 16.32 0.07 -11.29
C HIS A 366 15.26 0.58 -10.29
N PRO A 367 14.13 1.18 -10.72
CA PRO A 367 13.06 1.62 -9.81
C PRO A 367 12.59 0.52 -8.84
N LEU A 368 12.49 -0.73 -9.26
CA LEU A 368 12.12 -1.86 -8.38
C LEU A 368 13.18 -2.19 -7.31
N ASP A 369 14.44 -1.79 -7.50
CA ASP A 369 15.46 -1.93 -6.45
C ASP A 369 15.20 -0.97 -5.29
N LEU A 370 14.57 0.19 -5.57
CA LEU A 370 14.18 1.11 -4.53
C LEU A 370 13.13 0.47 -3.62
N VAL A 371 12.06 -0.08 -4.20
CA VAL A 371 11.02 -0.75 -3.41
C VAL A 371 11.63 -1.90 -2.60
N ALA A 372 12.49 -2.72 -3.21
CA ALA A 372 13.17 -3.83 -2.52
C ALA A 372 14.07 -3.36 -1.36
N SER A 373 14.68 -2.18 -1.46
CA SER A 373 15.55 -1.63 -0.40
C SER A 373 14.75 -1.15 0.83
N PHE A 374 13.53 -0.68 0.62
CA PHE A 374 12.65 -0.23 1.71
C PHE A 374 11.81 -1.36 2.31
N LEU A 375 11.54 -2.44 1.56
CA LEU A 375 10.74 -3.57 2.04
C LEU A 375 11.55 -4.55 2.90
N PRO A 376 10.91 -5.06 3.98
CA PRO A 376 9.77 -4.46 4.65
C PRO A 376 10.18 -3.18 5.38
N ALA A 377 9.21 -2.28 5.59
CA ALA A 377 9.45 -1.08 6.37
C ALA A 377 9.92 -1.40 7.78
N GLY A 378 10.76 -0.52 8.36
CA GLY A 378 11.25 -0.68 9.72
C GLY A 378 10.15 -0.71 10.76
N THR A 379 9.08 0.06 10.54
CA THR A 379 7.86 0.09 11.35
C THR A 379 7.07 -1.22 11.33
N LEU A 380 7.38 -2.14 10.42
CA LEU A 380 6.75 -3.47 10.29
C LEU A 380 7.73 -4.62 10.49
N SER A 381 9.02 -4.35 10.66
CA SER A 381 10.06 -5.35 10.88
C SER A 381 10.76 -5.15 12.23
N GLY A 382 11.77 -4.32 12.28
CA GLY A 382 12.52 -4.00 13.49
C GLY A 382 13.97 -3.62 13.20
N ALA A 383 14.77 -3.54 14.24
CA ALA A 383 16.16 -3.12 14.18
C ALA A 383 17.07 -4.01 15.04
N PRO A 384 18.16 -4.58 14.47
CA PRO A 384 18.54 -4.63 13.04
C PRO A 384 17.54 -5.43 12.18
N LYS A 385 17.26 -4.95 10.95
CA LYS A 385 16.16 -5.42 10.09
C LYS A 385 16.18 -6.94 9.85
N ILE A 386 17.28 -7.49 9.37
CA ILE A 386 17.38 -8.92 9.01
C ILE A 386 17.15 -9.81 10.23
N ARG A 387 17.82 -9.50 11.36
CA ARG A 387 17.65 -10.30 12.58
C ARG A 387 16.23 -10.22 13.15
N ALA A 388 15.61 -9.04 13.09
CA ALA A 388 14.21 -8.89 13.48
C ALA A 388 13.27 -9.75 12.62
N MET A 389 13.52 -9.82 11.31
CA MET A 389 12.74 -10.65 10.39
C MET A 389 12.90 -12.15 10.64
N GLU A 390 14.12 -12.63 10.98
CA GLU A 390 14.33 -14.01 11.40
C GLU A 390 13.53 -14.36 12.65
N ILE A 391 13.48 -13.44 13.63
CA ILE A 391 12.71 -13.63 14.87
C ILE A 391 11.20 -13.59 14.59
N ILE A 392 10.74 -12.74 13.67
CA ILE A 392 9.35 -12.70 13.22
C ILE A 392 8.96 -14.05 12.61
N ASP A 393 9.78 -14.58 11.74
CA ASP A 393 9.53 -15.87 11.08
C ASP A 393 9.52 -17.04 12.09
N GLU A 394 10.35 -16.99 13.13
CA GLU A 394 10.36 -17.97 14.21
C GLU A 394 9.10 -17.93 15.07
N LEU A 395 8.56 -16.74 15.35
CA LEU A 395 7.53 -16.56 16.36
C LEU A 395 6.11 -16.43 15.79
N GLU A 396 5.94 -15.92 14.59
CA GLU A 396 4.64 -15.91 13.93
C GLU A 396 4.33 -17.30 13.38
N SER A 397 3.05 -17.70 13.45
CA SER A 397 2.63 -19.05 13.07
C SER A 397 2.28 -19.21 11.59
N VAL A 398 2.20 -18.09 10.86
CA VAL A 398 1.77 -18.03 9.46
C VAL A 398 2.52 -16.95 8.70
N ARG A 399 2.66 -17.11 7.39
CA ARG A 399 3.19 -16.05 6.51
C ARG A 399 2.34 -14.80 6.57
N ARG A 400 2.98 -13.65 6.55
CA ARG A 400 2.29 -12.34 6.53
C ARG A 400 1.53 -12.07 5.24
N GLY A 401 1.96 -12.68 4.12
CA GLY A 401 1.40 -12.43 2.81
C GLY A 401 1.57 -10.95 2.41
N LEU A 402 0.48 -10.24 2.12
CA LEU A 402 0.54 -8.82 1.75
C LEU A 402 0.76 -7.89 2.95
N TYR A 403 0.43 -8.28 4.18
CA TYR A 403 0.59 -7.44 5.37
C TYR A 403 2.07 -7.06 5.59
N GLY A 404 2.35 -5.76 5.71
CA GLY A 404 3.70 -5.22 5.85
C GLY A 404 4.51 -5.17 4.56
N GLY A 405 3.89 -5.50 3.42
CA GLY A 405 4.42 -5.29 2.09
C GLY A 405 4.19 -3.87 1.57
N ALA A 406 4.14 -3.69 0.26
CA ALA A 406 3.91 -2.42 -0.42
C ALA A 406 2.71 -2.49 -1.37
N THR A 407 1.90 -1.43 -1.38
CA THR A 407 0.78 -1.23 -2.29
C THR A 407 0.91 0.10 -3.00
N GLY A 408 0.74 0.12 -4.32
CA GLY A 408 0.87 1.35 -5.10
C GLY A 408 1.10 1.11 -6.57
N TYR A 409 1.86 2.00 -7.19
CA TYR A 409 2.16 1.92 -8.62
C TYR A 409 3.60 2.27 -8.95
N ILE A 410 4.05 1.79 -10.11
CA ILE A 410 5.29 2.18 -10.77
C ILE A 410 5.00 2.50 -12.23
N ASP A 411 5.23 3.75 -12.60
CA ASP A 411 5.13 4.27 -13.97
C ASP A 411 6.33 3.82 -14.81
N PHE A 412 6.15 3.59 -16.09
CA PHE A 412 7.25 3.22 -16.98
C PHE A 412 8.32 4.31 -17.17
N SER A 413 8.10 5.54 -16.68
CA SER A 413 9.16 6.57 -16.58
C SER A 413 10.08 6.38 -15.38
N GLY A 414 9.73 5.47 -14.46
CA GLY A 414 10.43 5.24 -13.22
C GLY A 414 9.81 5.94 -12.02
N ASP A 415 8.85 6.84 -12.21
CA ASP A 415 8.11 7.44 -11.11
C ASP A 415 7.27 6.38 -10.42
N MET A 416 7.17 6.47 -9.10
CA MET A 416 6.43 5.51 -8.30
C MET A 416 5.87 6.15 -7.04
N ASP A 417 4.83 5.53 -6.48
CA ASP A 417 4.30 5.87 -5.18
C ASP A 417 3.74 4.60 -4.52
N PHE A 418 4.38 4.16 -3.42
CA PHE A 418 4.01 2.98 -2.66
C PHE A 418 3.82 3.32 -1.18
N CYS A 419 2.73 2.85 -0.63
CA CYS A 419 2.49 2.83 0.82
C CYS A 419 2.78 1.45 1.41
N ILE A 420 2.90 1.40 2.74
CA ILE A 420 2.97 0.14 3.47
C ILE A 420 1.59 -0.52 3.46
N THR A 421 1.51 -1.82 3.19
CA THR A 421 0.25 -2.57 3.22
C THR A 421 -0.14 -2.88 4.68
N ILE A 422 -0.72 -1.89 5.33
CA ILE A 422 -1.31 -1.94 6.68
C ILE A 422 -2.72 -1.35 6.65
N ARG A 423 -3.49 -1.56 7.71
CA ARG A 423 -4.91 -1.16 7.73
C ARG A 423 -5.64 -1.69 6.48
N THR A 424 -5.38 -2.95 6.18
CA THR A 424 -5.77 -3.61 4.93
C THR A 424 -6.52 -4.89 5.23
N MET A 425 -7.61 -5.08 4.50
CA MET A 425 -8.40 -6.30 4.45
C MET A 425 -8.05 -7.07 3.18
N ILE A 426 -7.89 -8.37 3.27
CA ILE A 426 -7.77 -9.26 2.12
C ILE A 426 -9.02 -10.13 2.10
N LYS A 427 -9.85 -9.98 1.07
CA LYS A 427 -11.08 -10.76 0.93
C LYS A 427 -10.89 -11.86 -0.11
N LYS A 428 -11.17 -13.12 0.28
CA LYS A 428 -11.11 -14.29 -0.61
C LYS A 428 -12.35 -15.15 -0.36
N GLY A 429 -13.24 -15.16 -1.33
CA GLY A 429 -14.57 -15.76 -1.16
C GLY A 429 -15.37 -15.05 -0.07
N ASP A 430 -15.86 -15.78 0.92
CA ASP A 430 -16.57 -15.26 2.08
C ASP A 430 -15.68 -14.95 3.30
N LYS A 431 -14.36 -15.11 3.17
CA LYS A 431 -13.39 -14.83 4.24
C LYS A 431 -12.70 -13.50 4.01
N VAL A 432 -12.56 -12.75 5.08
CA VAL A 432 -11.77 -11.51 5.17
C VAL A 432 -10.67 -11.67 6.20
N TYR A 433 -9.43 -11.48 5.78
CA TYR A 433 -8.25 -11.56 6.63
C TYR A 433 -7.81 -10.16 7.04
N LEU A 434 -7.69 -9.95 8.34
CA LEU A 434 -7.26 -8.71 8.98
C LEU A 434 -5.98 -8.99 9.75
N GLN A 435 -4.94 -8.16 9.58
CA GLN A 435 -3.69 -8.34 10.32
C GLN A 435 -3.17 -7.02 10.87
N ALA A 436 -2.67 -7.05 12.10
CA ALA A 436 -2.04 -5.92 12.74
C ALA A 436 -0.95 -6.38 13.70
N GLY A 437 0.01 -5.49 14.00
CA GLY A 437 1.11 -5.76 14.89
C GLY A 437 1.42 -4.61 15.83
N ALA A 438 2.17 -4.92 16.88
CA ALA A 438 2.73 -3.97 17.83
C ALA A 438 4.26 -4.07 17.85
N GLY A 439 4.93 -2.94 18.05
CA GLY A 439 6.37 -2.86 18.19
C GLY A 439 6.80 -3.25 19.60
N ILE A 440 7.57 -4.34 19.72
CA ILE A 440 8.02 -4.88 20.99
C ILE A 440 9.42 -4.34 21.31
N VAL A 441 9.56 -3.69 22.45
CA VAL A 441 10.80 -3.16 23.03
C VAL A 441 11.04 -3.74 24.43
N ALA A 442 12.18 -3.44 25.04
CA ALA A 442 12.56 -3.97 26.35
C ALA A 442 11.50 -3.77 27.44
N ASP A 443 10.86 -2.60 27.45
CA ASP A 443 9.87 -2.21 28.45
C ASP A 443 8.43 -2.58 28.07
N SER A 444 8.21 -3.25 26.94
CA SER A 444 6.88 -3.68 26.50
C SER A 444 6.20 -4.58 27.53
N VAL A 445 4.91 -4.30 27.77
CA VAL A 445 4.03 -5.09 28.63
C VAL A 445 3.16 -5.97 27.76
N PRO A 446 3.28 -7.32 27.83
CA PRO A 446 2.63 -8.24 26.89
C PRO A 446 1.13 -8.01 26.69
N LYS A 447 0.40 -7.76 27.79
CA LYS A 447 -1.04 -7.49 27.74
C LYS A 447 -1.37 -6.21 26.96
N ASN A 448 -0.55 -5.16 27.10
CA ASN A 448 -0.78 -3.89 26.42
C ASN A 448 -0.52 -4.03 24.93
N GLU A 449 0.54 -4.74 24.54
CA GLU A 449 0.89 -4.98 23.14
C GLU A 449 -0.16 -5.85 22.43
N TYR A 450 -0.66 -6.88 23.12
CA TYR A 450 -1.79 -7.67 22.64
C TYR A 450 -3.03 -6.80 22.40
N GLN A 451 -3.36 -5.95 23.38
CA GLN A 451 -4.53 -5.05 23.29
C GLN A 451 -4.36 -4.03 22.14
N GLU A 452 -3.14 -3.52 21.93
CA GLU A 452 -2.83 -2.64 20.81
C GLU A 452 -3.10 -3.33 19.47
N CYS A 453 -2.62 -4.57 19.29
CA CYS A 453 -2.91 -5.35 18.09
C CYS A 453 -4.43 -5.54 17.91
N CYS A 454 -5.15 -5.93 18.97
CA CYS A 454 -6.59 -6.09 18.92
C CYS A 454 -7.31 -4.80 18.53
N ASN A 455 -6.90 -3.65 19.09
CA ASN A 455 -7.48 -2.35 18.75
C ASN A 455 -7.26 -1.97 17.29
N LYS A 456 -6.05 -2.24 16.78
CA LYS A 456 -5.72 -1.98 15.35
C LYS A 456 -6.52 -2.87 14.40
N VAL A 457 -6.71 -4.16 14.74
CA VAL A 457 -7.56 -5.07 13.94
C VAL A 457 -9.03 -4.66 14.05
N MET A 458 -9.49 -4.31 15.25
CA MET A 458 -10.88 -3.91 15.51
C MET A 458 -11.25 -2.65 14.74
N ALA A 459 -10.31 -1.71 14.51
CA ALA A 459 -10.54 -0.52 13.69
C ALA A 459 -10.92 -0.86 12.24
N LEU A 460 -10.47 -2.02 11.72
CA LEU A 460 -10.91 -2.55 10.43
C LEU A 460 -12.19 -3.39 10.58
N ALA A 461 -12.25 -4.22 11.62
CA ALA A 461 -13.36 -5.14 11.82
C ALA A 461 -14.72 -4.44 12.00
N LYS A 462 -14.73 -3.18 12.43
CA LYS A 462 -15.96 -2.34 12.54
C LYS A 462 -16.72 -2.17 11.23
N THR A 463 -16.05 -2.34 10.08
CA THR A 463 -16.72 -2.36 8.77
C THR A 463 -17.40 -3.70 8.47
N LEU A 464 -17.19 -4.70 9.30
CA LEU A 464 -17.62 -6.09 9.08
C LEU A 464 -18.64 -6.57 10.10
N ILE A 465 -18.45 -6.19 11.36
CA ILE A 465 -19.22 -6.73 12.51
C ILE A 465 -20.07 -5.64 13.17
N GLU A 466 -21.22 -6.01 13.71
CA GLU A 466 -22.01 -5.10 14.56
C GLU A 466 -21.22 -4.73 15.81
N GLU A 467 -21.24 -3.44 16.19
CA GLU A 467 -20.73 -3.03 17.50
C GLU A 467 -21.66 -3.61 18.58
N GLU A 468 -21.12 -4.46 19.47
CA GLU A 468 -21.84 -4.82 20.69
C GLU A 468 -22.03 -3.55 21.55
N ASN A 469 -23.29 -3.17 21.75
CA ASN A 469 -23.72 -2.02 22.58
C ASN A 469 -23.35 -2.20 24.06
#